data_67bc4ca9f123ff41810caca9f2159e58
#
_entry.id   67bc4ca9f123ff41810caca9f2159e58
#
_cell.length_a   1.000
_cell.length_b   1.000
_cell.length_c   1.000
_cell.angle_alpha   90.00
_cell.angle_beta   90.00
_cell.angle_gamma   90.00
#
_symmetry.space_group_name_H-M   'P 1'
#
loop_
_entity.id
_entity.type
_entity.pdbx_description
1 polymer ?
#
loop_
_entity_poly.entity_id
_entity_poly.type
_entity_poly.pdbx_seq_one_letter_code
_entity_poly.pdbx_strand_id
1 'polypeptide(L)'
;RQLFWITGVLAFFMSPLADNLTTALVLCAVVMAVGSASPKFISMACINIVVAANAGGAFSPFGDITTLMVWQAGKVEFFTFFALIIPSIVNYIIPAVIMSFFIGNERPTLAVENIEIKFGGKFIILLGVLTIATAVSFHNFFHLPPVLGMMTGLSYLLFFGYYIKRNENADKPYDVLENIAHIEWDTLLFFFGVIISVSGLGLIGYLELVSQFMYTDLGATNANILVGILSAIVDNIPVMFAVLSMDPSMPISQWLLATLTAGVGGSMLSIGSAAGVALMGQAKGNYTF
;
A
#
# COMPACT_ATOMS: atom_id res chain seq x y z
N ARG A 1 -19.63 11.42 10.31
CA ARG A 1 -19.88 10.25 9.43
C ARG A 1 -19.53 10.49 7.98
N GLN A 2 -19.90 11.63 7.39
CA GLN A 2 -19.57 11.91 5.97
C GLN A 2 -18.06 11.87 5.72
N LEU A 3 -17.26 12.54 6.54
CA LEU A 3 -15.80 12.54 6.40
C LEU A 3 -15.21 11.12 6.51
N PHE A 4 -15.69 10.29 7.40
CA PHE A 4 -15.29 8.89 7.54
C PHE A 4 -15.48 8.11 6.26
N TRP A 5 -16.66 8.22 5.63
CA TRP A 5 -16.93 7.55 4.37
C TRP A 5 -16.13 8.12 3.20
N ILE A 6 -16.01 9.46 3.12
CA ILE A 6 -15.25 10.12 2.06
C ILE A 6 -13.77 9.69 2.13
N THR A 7 -13.14 9.74 3.30
CA THR A 7 -11.73 9.35 3.44
C THR A 7 -11.51 7.87 3.17
N GLY A 8 -12.40 6.98 3.59
CA GLY A 8 -12.30 5.56 3.29
C GLY A 8 -12.50 5.24 1.81
N VAL A 9 -13.51 5.84 1.16
CA VAL A 9 -13.72 5.64 -0.29
C VAL A 9 -12.54 6.21 -1.09
N LEU A 10 -12.04 7.39 -0.71
CA LEU A 10 -10.84 7.95 -1.35
C LEU A 10 -9.63 7.05 -1.13
N ALA A 11 -9.42 6.50 0.08
CA ALA A 11 -8.34 5.56 0.35
C ALA A 11 -8.41 4.34 -0.56
N PHE A 12 -9.59 3.76 -0.70
CA PHE A 12 -9.82 2.58 -1.54
C PHE A 12 -9.47 2.82 -3.01
N PHE A 13 -9.83 3.98 -3.58
CA PHE A 13 -9.57 4.27 -5.00
C PHE A 13 -8.21 4.91 -5.25
N MET A 14 -7.58 5.55 -4.27
CA MET A 14 -6.24 6.13 -4.42
C MET A 14 -5.15 5.07 -4.28
N SER A 15 -5.32 4.12 -3.38
CA SER A 15 -4.31 3.10 -3.08
C SER A 15 -3.83 2.31 -4.30
N PRO A 16 -4.67 1.89 -5.25
CA PRO A 16 -4.22 1.21 -6.47
C PRO A 16 -3.23 1.99 -7.34
N LEU A 17 -3.15 3.31 -7.15
CA LEU A 17 -2.30 4.22 -7.93
C LEU A 17 -1.13 4.80 -7.14
N ALA A 18 -1.33 5.04 -5.84
CA ALA A 18 -0.40 5.80 -5.00
C ALA A 18 0.14 4.97 -3.82
N ASP A 19 0.04 3.67 -3.89
CA ASP A 19 0.27 2.67 -2.84
C ASP A 19 -0.54 2.87 -1.54
N ASN A 20 -0.60 1.83 -0.70
CA ASN A 20 -1.38 1.85 0.54
C ASN A 20 -0.77 2.77 1.62
N LEU A 21 0.55 2.82 1.73
CA LEU A 21 1.25 3.64 2.73
C LEU A 21 1.08 5.13 2.44
N THR A 22 1.40 5.57 1.24
CA THR A 22 1.27 6.98 0.81
C THR A 22 -0.18 7.45 0.92
N THR A 23 -1.12 6.62 0.45
CA THR A 23 -2.56 6.90 0.55
C THR A 23 -2.99 7.08 2.00
N ALA A 24 -2.57 6.19 2.88
CA ALA A 24 -2.91 6.24 4.29
C ALA A 24 -2.35 7.51 4.97
N LEU A 25 -1.08 7.84 4.73
CA LEU A 25 -0.44 9.03 5.30
C LEU A 25 -1.13 10.34 4.87
N VAL A 26 -1.43 10.48 3.58
CA VAL A 26 -2.11 11.68 3.04
C VAL A 26 -3.49 11.86 3.65
N LEU A 27 -4.28 10.80 3.71
CA LEU A 27 -5.64 10.88 4.24
C LEU A 27 -5.68 10.98 5.78
N CYS A 28 -4.69 10.40 6.48
CA CYS A 28 -4.52 10.61 7.91
C CYS A 28 -4.26 12.09 8.23
N ALA A 29 -3.41 12.77 7.45
CA ALA A 29 -3.18 14.20 7.62
C ALA A 29 -4.49 15.00 7.51
N VAL A 30 -5.36 14.66 6.55
CA VAL A 30 -6.68 15.28 6.41
C VAL A 30 -7.56 14.99 7.63
N VAL A 31 -7.60 13.74 8.12
CA VAL A 31 -8.38 13.37 9.31
C VAL A 31 -7.89 14.09 10.54
N MET A 32 -6.58 14.20 10.74
CA MET A 32 -5.97 14.91 11.87
C MET A 32 -6.29 16.40 11.84
N ALA A 33 -6.23 17.04 10.68
CA ALA A 33 -6.55 18.46 10.54
C ALA A 33 -8.02 18.77 10.85
N VAL A 34 -8.95 17.89 10.43
CA VAL A 34 -10.39 18.12 10.57
C VAL A 34 -10.96 17.51 11.86
N GLY A 35 -10.36 16.41 12.35
CA GLY A 35 -10.86 15.60 13.46
C GLY A 35 -10.34 15.99 14.84
N SER A 36 -9.57 17.06 14.99
CA SER A 36 -8.81 17.43 16.18
C SER A 36 -9.61 17.49 17.50
N ALA A 37 -10.92 17.60 17.44
CA ALA A 37 -11.81 17.68 18.60
C ALA A 37 -12.26 16.32 19.18
N SER A 38 -12.06 15.19 18.48
CA SER A 38 -12.58 13.87 18.90
C SER A 38 -11.56 12.75 18.63
N PRO A 39 -10.78 12.34 19.67
CA PRO A 39 -9.81 11.23 19.55
C PRO A 39 -10.44 9.93 19.06
N LYS A 40 -11.66 9.61 19.49
CA LYS A 40 -12.39 8.43 19.04
C LYS A 40 -12.69 8.45 17.53
N PHE A 41 -13.05 9.63 17.02
CA PHE A 41 -13.28 9.79 15.57
C PHE A 41 -11.98 9.59 14.79
N ILE A 42 -10.87 10.20 15.24
CA ILE A 42 -9.56 10.04 14.60
C ILE A 42 -9.16 8.57 14.55
N SER A 43 -9.24 7.87 15.69
CA SER A 43 -8.90 6.45 15.76
C SER A 43 -9.71 5.61 14.76
N MET A 44 -11.04 5.78 14.76
CA MET A 44 -11.92 5.03 13.85
C MET A 44 -11.71 5.40 12.37
N ALA A 45 -11.42 6.67 12.09
CA ALA A 45 -11.12 7.10 10.71
C ALA A 45 -9.76 6.58 10.24
N CYS A 46 -8.74 6.53 11.11
CA CYS A 46 -7.45 5.92 10.78
C CYS A 46 -7.59 4.43 10.49
N ILE A 47 -8.33 3.67 11.33
CA ILE A 47 -8.59 2.25 11.07
C ILE A 47 -9.27 2.07 9.70
N ASN A 48 -10.31 2.88 9.42
CA ASN A 48 -11.04 2.82 8.17
C ASN A 48 -10.13 3.11 6.95
N ILE A 49 -9.23 4.08 7.06
CA ILE A 49 -8.27 4.42 6.01
C ILE A 49 -7.31 3.25 5.77
N VAL A 50 -6.76 2.63 6.83
CA VAL A 50 -5.84 1.48 6.69
C VAL A 50 -6.55 0.31 6.02
N VAL A 51 -7.76 -0.06 6.49
CA VAL A 51 -8.55 -1.15 5.90
C VAL A 51 -8.87 -0.84 4.43
N ALA A 52 -9.28 0.39 4.13
CA ALA A 52 -9.61 0.80 2.77
C ALA A 52 -8.39 0.82 1.85
N ALA A 53 -7.24 1.35 2.32
CA ALA A 53 -6.03 1.41 1.54
C ALA A 53 -5.45 0.02 1.24
N ASN A 54 -5.40 -0.88 2.23
CA ASN A 54 -4.92 -2.25 2.03
C ASN A 54 -5.88 -3.04 1.11
N ALA A 55 -7.20 -2.91 1.30
CA ALA A 55 -8.17 -3.55 0.42
C ALA A 55 -8.12 -2.99 -1.01
N GLY A 56 -7.99 -1.67 -1.16
CA GLY A 56 -7.84 -1.02 -2.46
C GLY A 56 -6.51 -1.37 -3.13
N GLY A 57 -5.42 -1.47 -2.35
CA GLY A 57 -4.11 -1.88 -2.88
C GLY A 57 -4.09 -3.30 -3.46
N ALA A 58 -4.93 -4.19 -2.95
CA ALA A 58 -4.89 -5.60 -3.32
C ALA A 58 -5.28 -5.91 -4.78
N PHE A 59 -6.00 -5.04 -5.48
CA PHE A 59 -6.42 -5.28 -6.86
C PHE A 59 -5.56 -4.61 -7.93
N SER A 60 -4.40 -4.04 -7.55
CA SER A 60 -3.44 -3.45 -8.49
C SER A 60 -2.01 -3.77 -8.07
N PRO A 61 -1.13 -4.14 -9.00
CA PRO A 61 0.29 -4.34 -8.69
C PRO A 61 1.01 -3.12 -8.10
N PHE A 62 0.48 -1.92 -8.29
CA PHE A 62 1.02 -0.67 -7.73
C PHE A 62 0.33 -0.23 -6.43
N GLY A 63 -0.66 -0.97 -5.99
CA GLY A 63 -1.44 -0.62 -4.81
C GLY A 63 -0.87 -1.12 -3.48
N ASP A 64 -0.04 -2.17 -3.54
CA ASP A 64 0.67 -2.74 -2.39
C ASP A 64 1.97 -3.39 -2.88
N ILE A 65 3.01 -3.36 -2.06
CA ILE A 65 4.29 -4.03 -2.38
C ILE A 65 4.09 -5.55 -2.54
N THR A 66 3.18 -6.15 -1.81
CA THR A 66 2.85 -7.58 -1.92
C THR A 66 2.33 -7.95 -3.30
N THR A 67 1.42 -7.15 -3.87
CA THR A 67 0.90 -7.33 -5.24
C THR A 67 1.98 -7.09 -6.28
N LEU A 68 2.82 -6.08 -6.08
CA LEU A 68 3.95 -5.79 -6.95
C LEU A 68 4.93 -6.97 -7.02
N MET A 69 5.27 -7.57 -5.88
CA MET A 69 6.18 -8.72 -5.80
C MET A 69 5.63 -9.94 -6.56
N VAL A 70 4.34 -10.24 -6.41
CA VAL A 70 3.68 -11.38 -7.10
C VAL A 70 3.66 -11.16 -8.61
N TRP A 71 3.41 -9.93 -9.05
CA TRP A 71 3.49 -9.56 -10.47
C TRP A 71 4.92 -9.65 -11.02
N GLN A 72 5.91 -9.10 -10.31
CA GLN A 72 7.33 -9.17 -10.71
C GLN A 72 7.86 -10.60 -10.75
N ALA A 73 7.38 -11.48 -9.88
CA ALA A 73 7.70 -12.90 -9.89
C ALA A 73 7.01 -13.68 -11.04
N GLY A 74 6.19 -13.02 -11.86
CA GLY A 74 5.49 -13.64 -12.99
C GLY A 74 4.40 -14.63 -12.59
N LYS A 75 3.92 -14.60 -11.33
CA LYS A 75 2.91 -15.54 -10.84
C LYS A 75 1.49 -15.14 -11.27
N VAL A 76 1.25 -13.84 -11.43
CA VAL A 76 -0.03 -13.27 -11.86
C VAL A 76 0.24 -12.12 -12.83
N GLU A 77 -0.48 -12.08 -13.94
CA GLU A 77 -0.40 -10.99 -14.92
C GLU A 77 -1.08 -9.72 -14.40
N PHE A 78 -0.63 -8.56 -14.86
CA PHE A 78 -1.11 -7.25 -14.43
C PHE A 78 -2.64 -7.12 -14.40
N PHE A 79 -3.29 -7.43 -15.52
CA PHE A 79 -4.76 -7.27 -15.63
C PHE A 79 -5.55 -8.32 -14.83
N THR A 80 -4.93 -9.44 -14.48
CA THR A 80 -5.59 -10.50 -13.70
C THR A 80 -5.86 -10.07 -12.26
N PHE A 81 -5.09 -9.12 -11.71
CA PHE A 81 -5.35 -8.55 -10.39
C PHE A 81 -6.70 -7.86 -10.28
N PHE A 82 -7.24 -7.33 -11.38
CA PHE A 82 -8.58 -6.72 -11.36
C PHE A 82 -9.71 -7.69 -11.02
N ALA A 83 -9.48 -9.01 -11.08
CA ALA A 83 -10.41 -10.01 -10.56
C ALA A 83 -10.63 -9.85 -9.04
N LEU A 84 -9.69 -9.23 -8.34
CA LEU A 84 -9.79 -8.96 -6.90
C LEU A 84 -10.65 -7.72 -6.55
N ILE A 85 -11.14 -6.94 -7.51
CA ILE A 85 -11.94 -5.73 -7.23
C ILE A 85 -13.15 -6.07 -6.34
N ILE A 86 -13.94 -7.10 -6.70
CA ILE A 86 -15.13 -7.47 -5.93
C ILE A 86 -14.76 -7.96 -4.52
N PRO A 87 -13.85 -8.92 -4.34
CA PRO A 87 -13.37 -9.31 -3.01
C PRO A 87 -12.83 -8.13 -2.19
N SER A 88 -12.09 -7.22 -2.78
CA SER A 88 -11.55 -6.02 -2.12
C SER A 88 -12.66 -5.07 -1.65
N ILE A 89 -13.67 -4.83 -2.49
CA ILE A 89 -14.84 -4.02 -2.11
C ILE A 89 -15.56 -4.64 -0.90
N VAL A 90 -15.80 -5.94 -0.93
CA VAL A 90 -16.46 -6.65 0.17
C VAL A 90 -15.63 -6.53 1.46
N ASN A 91 -14.31 -6.72 1.34
CA ASN A 91 -13.38 -6.61 2.46
C ASN A 91 -13.33 -5.20 3.07
N TYR A 92 -13.44 -4.15 2.26
CA TYR A 92 -13.53 -2.77 2.73
C TYR A 92 -14.91 -2.44 3.33
N ILE A 93 -15.99 -2.75 2.61
CA ILE A 93 -17.35 -2.29 2.96
C ILE A 93 -17.83 -2.90 4.27
N ILE A 94 -17.58 -4.20 4.52
CA ILE A 94 -18.08 -4.88 5.72
C ILE A 94 -17.54 -4.22 7.01
N PRO A 95 -16.20 -4.07 7.21
CA PRO A 95 -15.68 -3.39 8.38
C PRO A 95 -16.10 -1.91 8.45
N ALA A 96 -16.12 -1.20 7.31
CA ALA A 96 -16.50 0.21 7.26
C ALA A 96 -17.95 0.43 7.74
N VAL A 97 -18.89 -0.42 7.30
CA VAL A 97 -20.29 -0.38 7.78
C VAL A 97 -20.35 -0.63 9.28
N ILE A 98 -19.68 -1.67 9.78
CA ILE A 98 -19.65 -1.99 11.22
C ILE A 98 -19.10 -0.79 12.01
N MET A 99 -17.94 -0.25 11.61
CA MET A 99 -17.32 0.91 12.26
C MET A 99 -18.21 2.16 12.24
N SER A 100 -18.97 2.35 11.15
CA SER A 100 -19.84 3.53 11.00
C SER A 100 -20.92 3.63 12.08
N PHE A 101 -21.35 2.51 12.67
CA PHE A 101 -22.32 2.51 13.79
C PHE A 101 -21.75 3.07 15.08
N PHE A 102 -20.44 2.97 15.27
CA PHE A 102 -19.74 3.45 16.48
C PHE A 102 -19.33 4.91 16.41
N ILE A 103 -19.50 5.56 15.24
CA ILE A 103 -19.15 6.97 15.03
C ILE A 103 -20.36 7.86 15.30
N GLY A 104 -20.17 8.82 16.19
CA GLY A 104 -21.14 9.88 16.47
C GLY A 104 -21.38 10.80 15.26
N ASN A 105 -22.44 11.63 15.34
CA ASN A 105 -22.78 12.61 14.31
C ASN A 105 -22.22 14.00 14.65
N GLU A 106 -21.06 14.05 15.30
CA GLU A 106 -20.37 15.28 15.64
C GLU A 106 -20.00 16.07 14.38
N ARG A 107 -20.20 17.37 14.40
CA ARG A 107 -19.78 18.25 13.31
C ARG A 107 -18.32 18.66 13.58
N PRO A 108 -17.39 18.39 12.67
CA PRO A 108 -16.02 18.85 12.81
C PRO A 108 -15.99 20.38 12.80
N THR A 109 -15.19 20.97 13.65
CA THR A 109 -14.85 22.39 13.59
C THR A 109 -13.85 22.58 12.46
N LEU A 110 -14.31 23.08 11.34
CA LEU A 110 -13.47 23.36 10.17
C LEU A 110 -12.47 24.47 10.53
N ALA A 111 -11.21 24.15 10.66
CA ALA A 111 -10.15 25.12 10.41
C ALA A 111 -10.03 25.26 8.89
N VAL A 112 -10.66 26.29 8.34
CA VAL A 112 -10.59 26.58 6.89
C VAL A 112 -9.23 27.20 6.63
N GLU A 113 -8.21 26.37 6.38
CA GLU A 113 -7.02 26.82 5.69
C GLU A 113 -7.29 26.77 4.18
N ASN A 114 -7.17 27.89 3.51
CA ASN A 114 -7.18 27.92 2.03
C ASN A 114 -5.92 27.23 1.52
N ILE A 115 -6.04 25.94 1.18
CA ILE A 115 -4.95 25.17 0.58
C ILE A 115 -4.92 25.53 -0.92
N GLU A 116 -3.97 26.39 -1.31
CA GLU A 116 -3.68 26.63 -2.72
C GLU A 116 -2.88 25.45 -3.31
N ILE A 117 -3.37 24.92 -4.44
CA ILE A 117 -2.64 23.88 -5.18
C ILE A 117 -1.37 24.54 -5.75
N LYS A 118 -0.21 24.08 -5.32
CA LYS A 118 1.08 24.56 -5.85
C LYS A 118 1.13 24.36 -7.36
N PHE A 119 1.80 25.31 -8.03
CA PHE A 119 2.04 25.23 -9.47
C PHE A 119 2.68 23.88 -9.83
N GLY A 120 2.21 23.27 -10.93
CA GLY A 120 2.72 21.97 -11.38
C GLY A 120 2.12 20.74 -10.70
N GLY A 121 1.35 20.85 -9.59
CA GLY A 121 0.80 19.69 -8.87
C GLY A 121 -0.03 18.76 -9.75
N LYS A 122 -0.87 19.29 -10.63
CA LYS A 122 -1.66 18.49 -11.60
C LYS A 122 -0.77 17.75 -12.59
N PHE A 123 0.34 18.37 -13.00
CA PHE A 123 1.28 17.75 -13.92
C PHE A 123 2.07 16.62 -13.27
N ILE A 124 2.42 16.75 -11.98
CA ILE A 124 3.05 15.69 -11.19
C ILE A 124 2.15 14.46 -11.13
N ILE A 125 0.84 14.62 -10.90
CA ILE A 125 -0.13 13.51 -10.94
C ILE A 125 -0.13 12.82 -12.31
N LEU A 126 -0.13 13.61 -13.40
CA LEU A 126 -0.05 13.07 -14.76
C LEU A 126 1.25 12.27 -14.98
N LEU A 127 2.39 12.78 -14.49
CA LEU A 127 3.66 12.07 -14.57
C LEU A 127 3.65 10.77 -13.76
N GLY A 128 2.97 10.73 -12.61
CA GLY A 128 2.75 9.51 -11.84
C GLY A 128 2.01 8.44 -12.65
N VAL A 129 0.88 8.81 -13.28
CA VAL A 129 0.13 7.90 -14.16
C VAL A 129 0.98 7.45 -15.35
N LEU A 130 1.75 8.35 -15.96
CA LEU A 130 2.66 8.03 -17.05
C LEU A 130 3.77 7.06 -16.61
N THR A 131 4.26 7.19 -15.39
CA THR A 131 5.24 6.26 -14.79
C THR A 131 4.67 4.85 -14.71
N ILE A 132 3.45 4.70 -14.20
CA ILE A 132 2.75 3.41 -14.15
C ILE A 132 2.59 2.82 -15.56
N ALA A 133 2.09 3.63 -16.50
CA ALA A 133 1.92 3.20 -17.88
C ALA A 133 3.25 2.75 -18.52
N THR A 134 4.34 3.46 -18.24
CA THR A 134 5.68 3.11 -18.72
C THR A 134 6.16 1.79 -18.11
N ALA A 135 6.00 1.60 -16.80
CA ALA A 135 6.41 0.37 -16.11
C ALA A 135 5.65 -0.86 -16.64
N VAL A 136 4.32 -0.73 -16.81
CA VAL A 136 3.48 -1.79 -17.39
C VAL A 136 3.86 -2.09 -18.84
N SER A 137 4.11 -1.05 -19.65
CA SER A 137 4.52 -1.21 -21.04
C SER A 137 5.88 -1.88 -21.16
N PHE A 138 6.85 -1.52 -20.32
CA PHE A 138 8.17 -2.14 -20.30
C PHE A 138 8.07 -3.63 -19.96
N HIS A 139 7.25 -3.98 -18.99
CA HIS A 139 7.06 -5.37 -18.60
C HIS A 139 6.34 -6.19 -19.69
N ASN A 140 5.22 -5.69 -20.21
CA ASN A 140 4.36 -6.46 -21.11
C ASN A 140 4.87 -6.52 -22.55
N PHE A 141 5.48 -5.44 -23.08
CA PHE A 141 5.92 -5.39 -24.47
C PHE A 141 7.40 -5.71 -24.65
N PHE A 142 8.24 -5.30 -23.70
CA PHE A 142 9.68 -5.45 -23.80
C PHE A 142 10.23 -6.55 -22.87
N HIS A 143 9.39 -7.17 -22.04
CA HIS A 143 9.79 -8.16 -21.03
C HIS A 143 10.91 -7.66 -20.09
N LEU A 144 10.95 -6.35 -19.86
CA LEU A 144 11.90 -5.71 -18.97
C LEU A 144 11.35 -5.68 -17.52
N PRO A 145 12.21 -5.71 -16.49
CA PRO A 145 11.77 -5.54 -15.11
C PRO A 145 11.03 -4.21 -14.93
N PRO A 146 9.90 -4.18 -14.20
CA PRO A 146 9.12 -2.97 -13.95
C PRO A 146 9.93 -1.82 -13.34
N VAL A 147 10.99 -2.13 -12.58
CA VAL A 147 11.90 -1.14 -11.98
C VAL A 147 12.49 -0.19 -13.02
N LEU A 148 12.78 -0.63 -14.23
CA LEU A 148 13.30 0.24 -15.30
C LEU A 148 12.27 1.29 -15.71
N GLY A 149 10.98 0.91 -15.78
CA GLY A 149 9.89 1.86 -16.02
C GLY A 149 9.71 2.85 -14.88
N MET A 150 9.83 2.40 -13.63
CA MET A 150 9.77 3.27 -12.45
C MET A 150 10.94 4.27 -12.43
N MET A 151 12.17 3.83 -12.73
CA MET A 151 13.35 4.71 -12.85
C MET A 151 13.20 5.71 -13.99
N THR A 152 12.57 5.32 -15.10
CA THR A 152 12.22 6.25 -16.19
C THR A 152 11.22 7.30 -15.69
N GLY A 153 10.24 6.91 -14.90
CA GLY A 153 9.30 7.81 -14.25
C GLY A 153 9.99 8.81 -13.30
N LEU A 154 10.95 8.34 -12.50
CA LEU A 154 11.77 9.24 -11.68
C LEU A 154 12.50 10.27 -12.55
N SER A 155 13.00 9.86 -13.72
CA SER A 155 13.65 10.78 -14.66
C SER A 155 12.67 11.84 -15.20
N TYR A 156 11.40 11.50 -15.44
CA TYR A 156 10.36 12.49 -15.81
C TYR A 156 10.18 13.54 -14.71
N LEU A 157 10.11 13.10 -13.44
CA LEU A 157 9.96 14.00 -12.29
C LEU A 157 11.19 14.90 -12.11
N LEU A 158 12.40 14.36 -12.25
CA LEU A 158 13.65 15.13 -12.16
C LEU A 158 13.70 16.20 -13.26
N PHE A 159 13.36 15.86 -14.50
CA PHE A 159 13.35 16.79 -15.62
C PHE A 159 12.30 17.90 -15.42
N PHE A 160 11.11 17.53 -14.97
CA PHE A 160 10.05 18.48 -14.68
C PHE A 160 10.41 19.39 -13.50
N GLY A 161 10.99 18.85 -12.44
CA GLY A 161 11.49 19.64 -11.30
C GLY A 161 12.55 20.68 -11.74
N TYR A 162 13.48 20.27 -12.61
CA TYR A 162 14.46 21.20 -13.20
C TYR A 162 13.78 22.30 -14.03
N TYR A 163 12.78 21.93 -14.83
CA TYR A 163 12.01 22.90 -15.65
C TYR A 163 11.29 23.94 -14.79
N ILE A 164 10.61 23.51 -13.72
CA ILE A 164 9.96 24.42 -12.77
C ILE A 164 10.99 25.35 -12.13
N LYS A 165 12.09 24.78 -11.61
CA LYS A 165 13.15 25.56 -10.94
C LYS A 165 13.75 26.65 -11.83
N ARG A 166 13.80 26.39 -13.15
CA ARG A 166 14.36 27.36 -14.12
C ARG A 166 13.38 28.47 -14.49
N ASN A 167 12.07 28.18 -14.47
CA ASN A 167 11.06 29.10 -14.99
C ASN A 167 10.32 29.91 -13.92
N GLU A 168 10.45 29.58 -12.65
CA GLU A 168 9.80 30.28 -11.55
C GLU A 168 10.76 31.11 -10.72
N ASN A 169 10.38 32.39 -10.53
CA ASN A 169 10.88 33.26 -9.45
C ASN A 169 10.23 32.85 -8.09
N ALA A 170 10.10 31.55 -7.80
CA ALA A 170 9.41 31.06 -6.63
C ALA A 170 10.32 31.13 -5.39
N ASP A 171 9.77 31.64 -4.29
CA ASP A 171 10.46 31.72 -2.97
C ASP A 171 10.90 30.36 -2.42
N LYS A 172 10.35 29.24 -2.94
CA LYS A 172 10.78 27.86 -2.65
C LYS A 172 10.63 27.00 -3.90
N PRO A 173 11.70 26.82 -4.68
CA PRO A 173 11.69 25.94 -5.84
C PRO A 173 11.47 24.49 -5.41
N TYR A 174 10.70 23.73 -6.19
CA TYR A 174 10.54 22.28 -6.01
C TYR A 174 11.87 21.56 -6.34
N ASP A 175 12.51 20.99 -5.33
CA ASP A 175 13.74 20.24 -5.52
C ASP A 175 13.50 18.74 -5.28
N VAL A 176 13.54 17.96 -6.37
CA VAL A 176 13.35 16.50 -6.31
C VAL A 176 14.47 15.82 -5.55
N LEU A 177 15.71 16.36 -5.64
CA LEU A 177 16.88 15.77 -4.96
C LEU A 177 16.79 15.96 -3.45
N GLU A 178 16.22 17.08 -2.98
CA GLU A 178 15.95 17.28 -1.56
C GLU A 178 14.96 16.25 -1.04
N ASN A 179 13.95 15.90 -1.84
CA ASN A 179 12.98 14.86 -1.48
C ASN A 179 13.61 13.45 -1.40
N ILE A 180 14.67 13.16 -2.16
CA ILE A 180 15.41 11.89 -2.07
C ILE A 180 16.06 11.73 -0.69
N ALA A 181 16.48 12.81 -0.04
CA ALA A 181 17.03 12.76 1.31
C ALA A 181 15.97 12.37 2.37
N HIS A 182 14.69 12.58 2.07
CA HIS A 182 13.54 12.24 2.92
C HIS A 182 12.91 10.89 2.62
N ILE A 183 13.53 10.08 1.73
CA ILE A 183 13.09 8.68 1.50
C ILE A 183 13.24 7.90 2.81
N GLU A 184 12.32 6.98 3.05
CA GLU A 184 12.30 6.09 4.21
C GLU A 184 13.42 5.03 4.13
N TRP A 185 14.66 5.46 4.37
CA TRP A 185 15.84 4.58 4.34
C TRP A 185 15.75 3.44 5.35
N ASP A 186 15.12 3.68 6.49
CA ASP A 186 14.91 2.66 7.53
C ASP A 186 14.03 1.52 7.01
N THR A 187 12.97 1.85 6.31
CA THR A 187 12.07 0.88 5.65
C THR A 187 12.81 0.09 4.58
N LEU A 188 13.63 0.74 3.76
CA LEU A 188 14.45 0.07 2.75
C LEU A 188 15.42 -0.93 3.38
N LEU A 189 16.16 -0.51 4.43
CA LEU A 189 17.11 -1.37 5.13
C LEU A 189 16.41 -2.52 5.87
N PHE A 190 15.23 -2.29 6.44
CA PHE A 190 14.41 -3.33 7.03
C PHE A 190 14.06 -4.41 6.01
N PHE A 191 13.52 -4.04 4.85
CA PHE A 191 13.19 -5.01 3.80
C PHE A 191 14.41 -5.74 3.26
N PHE A 192 15.54 -5.05 3.11
CA PHE A 192 16.80 -5.69 2.72
C PHE A 192 17.20 -6.77 3.73
N GLY A 193 17.13 -6.48 5.02
CA GLY A 193 17.40 -7.45 6.08
C GLY A 193 16.45 -8.65 6.06
N VAL A 194 15.14 -8.40 5.86
CA VAL A 194 14.11 -9.44 5.73
C VAL A 194 14.40 -10.35 4.53
N ILE A 195 14.66 -9.78 3.36
CA ILE A 195 14.96 -10.54 2.13
C ILE A 195 16.15 -11.48 2.35
N ILE A 196 17.25 -10.96 2.93
CA ILE A 196 18.44 -11.79 3.22
C ILE A 196 18.10 -12.89 4.22
N SER A 197 17.36 -12.58 5.29
CA SER A 197 17.01 -13.55 6.33
C SER A 197 16.15 -14.69 5.79
N VAL A 198 15.09 -14.35 5.02
CA VAL A 198 14.20 -15.34 4.39
C VAL A 198 14.96 -16.17 3.35
N SER A 199 15.81 -15.52 2.54
CA SER A 199 16.66 -16.23 1.57
C SER A 199 17.61 -17.21 2.27
N GLY A 200 18.18 -16.81 3.42
CA GLY A 200 19.00 -17.69 4.27
C GLY A 200 18.22 -18.90 4.77
N LEU A 201 16.97 -18.71 5.24
CA LEU A 201 16.08 -19.81 5.62
C LEU A 201 15.78 -20.76 4.45
N GLY A 202 15.67 -20.23 3.23
CA GLY A 202 15.53 -21.02 2.01
C GLY A 202 16.75 -21.89 1.75
N LEU A 203 17.96 -21.31 1.85
CA LEU A 203 19.22 -22.04 1.63
C LEU A 203 19.45 -23.22 2.57
N ILE A 204 19.01 -23.11 3.82
CA ILE A 204 19.12 -24.20 4.81
C ILE A 204 17.95 -25.20 4.74
N GLY A 205 17.02 -25.05 3.78
CA GLY A 205 15.91 -25.96 3.56
C GLY A 205 14.67 -25.75 4.45
N TYR A 206 14.66 -24.75 5.32
CA TYR A 206 13.52 -24.49 6.22
C TYR A 206 12.25 -24.12 5.46
N LEU A 207 12.37 -23.32 4.39
CA LEU A 207 11.22 -22.92 3.60
C LEU A 207 10.58 -24.09 2.86
N GLU A 208 11.37 -25.09 2.46
CA GLU A 208 10.86 -26.32 1.83
C GLU A 208 10.00 -27.13 2.81
N LEU A 209 10.47 -27.31 4.06
CA LEU A 209 9.70 -27.98 5.12
C LEU A 209 8.39 -27.26 5.42
N VAL A 210 8.43 -25.92 5.54
CA VAL A 210 7.23 -25.11 5.79
C VAL A 210 6.28 -25.18 4.60
N SER A 211 6.81 -25.13 3.37
CA SER A 211 6.02 -25.25 2.15
C SER A 211 5.29 -26.57 2.05
N GLN A 212 5.98 -27.68 2.35
CA GLN A 212 5.38 -29.00 2.37
C GLN A 212 4.24 -29.07 3.38
N PHE A 213 4.46 -28.65 4.61
CA PHE A 213 3.42 -28.62 5.63
C PHE A 213 2.23 -27.73 5.23
N MET A 214 2.47 -26.51 4.78
CA MET A 214 1.40 -25.57 4.47
C MET A 214 0.64 -25.91 3.19
N TYR A 215 1.35 -26.19 2.09
CA TYR A 215 0.74 -26.30 0.76
C TYR A 215 0.42 -27.74 0.36
N THR A 216 1.16 -28.75 0.88
CA THR A 216 0.90 -30.16 0.60
C THR A 216 -0.05 -30.76 1.62
N ASP A 217 0.20 -30.57 2.92
CA ASP A 217 -0.57 -31.22 3.99
C ASP A 217 -1.88 -30.48 4.28
N LEU A 218 -1.85 -29.14 4.42
CA LEU A 218 -3.04 -28.33 4.71
C LEU A 218 -3.81 -27.95 3.45
N GLY A 219 -3.17 -27.94 2.28
CA GLY A 219 -3.70 -27.50 1.02
C GLY A 219 -3.69 -25.98 0.83
N ALA A 220 -3.58 -25.54 -0.43
CA ALA A 220 -3.33 -24.15 -0.80
C ALA A 220 -4.32 -23.14 -0.21
N THR A 221 -5.62 -23.47 -0.14
CA THR A 221 -6.63 -22.53 0.39
C THR A 221 -6.42 -22.27 1.89
N ASN A 222 -6.22 -23.33 2.70
CA ASN A 222 -5.99 -23.16 4.13
C ASN A 222 -4.65 -22.50 4.41
N ALA A 223 -3.61 -22.84 3.63
CA ALA A 223 -2.31 -22.19 3.71
C ALA A 223 -2.43 -20.68 3.45
N ASN A 224 -3.15 -20.27 2.42
CA ASN A 224 -3.33 -18.86 2.09
C ASN A 224 -4.20 -18.09 3.11
N ILE A 225 -5.13 -18.76 3.78
CA ILE A 225 -5.85 -18.17 4.93
C ILE A 225 -4.88 -17.96 6.10
N LEU A 226 -4.02 -18.94 6.41
CA LEU A 226 -2.99 -18.79 7.45
C LEU A 226 -1.99 -17.70 7.12
N VAL A 227 -1.59 -17.54 5.86
CA VAL A 227 -0.76 -16.43 5.38
C VAL A 227 -1.41 -15.09 5.75
N GLY A 228 -2.72 -14.93 5.54
CA GLY A 228 -3.45 -13.72 5.95
C GLY A 228 -3.44 -13.49 7.48
N ILE A 229 -3.59 -14.55 8.28
CA ILE A 229 -3.53 -14.44 9.74
C ILE A 229 -2.11 -14.09 10.19
N LEU A 230 -1.09 -14.69 9.59
CA LEU A 230 0.32 -14.35 9.87
C LEU A 230 0.64 -12.91 9.50
N SER A 231 0.08 -12.42 8.40
CA SER A 231 0.23 -11.04 7.96
C SER A 231 -0.37 -10.02 8.93
N ALA A 232 -1.28 -10.41 9.79
CA ALA A 232 -1.78 -9.54 10.86
C ALA A 232 -0.73 -9.28 11.96
N ILE A 233 0.14 -10.25 12.21
CA ILE A 233 1.13 -10.21 13.30
C ILE A 233 2.51 -9.77 12.79
N VAL A 234 2.85 -10.24 11.59
CA VAL A 234 4.10 -9.92 10.89
C VAL A 234 3.73 -9.10 9.67
N ASP A 235 4.49 -8.07 9.35
CA ASP A 235 4.23 -7.23 8.18
C ASP A 235 3.97 -8.08 6.92
N ASN A 236 3.03 -7.63 6.09
CA ASN A 236 2.55 -8.34 4.90
C ASN A 236 3.67 -8.64 3.88
N ILE A 237 4.68 -7.77 3.77
CA ILE A 237 5.77 -7.91 2.79
C ILE A 237 6.68 -9.09 3.11
N PRO A 238 7.23 -9.27 4.34
CA PRO A 238 7.97 -10.47 4.73
C PRO A 238 7.20 -11.76 4.50
N VAL A 239 5.91 -11.76 4.84
CA VAL A 239 5.06 -12.95 4.69
C VAL A 239 4.91 -13.33 3.22
N MET A 240 4.59 -12.35 2.34
CA MET A 240 4.47 -12.61 0.90
C MET A 240 5.82 -13.00 0.28
N PHE A 241 6.93 -12.40 0.72
CA PHE A 241 8.25 -12.79 0.25
C PHE A 241 8.59 -14.25 0.61
N ALA A 242 8.20 -14.70 1.81
CA ALA A 242 8.36 -16.10 2.20
C ALA A 242 7.54 -17.04 1.31
N VAL A 243 6.26 -16.70 1.01
CA VAL A 243 5.41 -17.49 0.10
C VAL A 243 6.03 -17.57 -1.30
N LEU A 244 6.51 -16.47 -1.84
CA LEU A 244 7.19 -16.45 -3.14
C LEU A 244 8.49 -17.26 -3.14
N SER A 245 9.25 -17.23 -2.04
CA SER A 245 10.49 -18.01 -1.88
C SER A 245 10.23 -19.50 -1.73
N MET A 246 9.10 -19.90 -1.16
CA MET A 246 8.63 -21.29 -1.11
C MET A 246 8.20 -21.80 -2.50
N ASP A 247 7.78 -20.90 -3.38
CA ASP A 247 7.32 -21.17 -4.74
C ASP A 247 6.34 -22.37 -4.87
N PRO A 248 5.24 -22.40 -4.11
CA PRO A 248 4.33 -23.52 -4.14
C PRO A 248 3.64 -23.64 -5.51
N SER A 249 3.51 -24.89 -6.00
CA SER A 249 2.76 -25.17 -7.22
C SER A 249 1.26 -25.02 -6.97
N MET A 250 0.70 -23.87 -7.34
CA MET A 250 -0.71 -23.58 -7.17
C MET A 250 -1.28 -22.78 -8.35
N PRO A 251 -2.60 -22.90 -8.62
CA PRO A 251 -3.25 -22.18 -9.71
C PRO A 251 -3.29 -20.66 -9.44
N ILE A 252 -3.48 -19.88 -10.51
CA ILE A 252 -3.54 -18.40 -10.45
C ILE A 252 -4.57 -17.91 -9.40
N SER A 253 -5.72 -18.60 -9.28
CA SER A 253 -6.72 -18.27 -8.27
C SER A 253 -6.20 -18.34 -6.82
N GLN A 254 -5.30 -19.26 -6.54
CA GLN A 254 -4.66 -19.38 -5.23
C GLN A 254 -3.56 -18.33 -5.02
N TRP A 255 -2.85 -17.93 -6.07
CA TRP A 255 -1.93 -16.80 -6.02
C TRP A 255 -2.69 -15.49 -5.75
N LEU A 256 -3.84 -15.29 -6.39
CA LEU A 256 -4.72 -14.14 -6.11
C LEU A 256 -5.24 -14.16 -4.67
N LEU A 257 -5.64 -15.35 -4.17
CA LEU A 257 -6.08 -15.49 -2.77
C LEU A 257 -4.93 -15.17 -1.80
N ALA A 258 -3.73 -15.72 -2.02
CA ALA A 258 -2.56 -15.43 -1.19
C ALA A 258 -2.25 -13.93 -1.15
N THR A 259 -2.29 -13.28 -2.30
CA THR A 259 -2.04 -11.83 -2.42
C THR A 259 -3.11 -11.03 -1.66
N LEU A 260 -4.38 -11.37 -1.84
CA LEU A 260 -5.48 -10.71 -1.14
C LEU A 260 -5.35 -10.90 0.38
N THR A 261 -5.17 -12.15 0.83
CA THR A 261 -5.13 -12.45 2.27
C THR A 261 -3.91 -11.84 2.93
N ALA A 262 -2.73 -11.84 2.29
CA ALA A 262 -1.54 -11.20 2.81
C ALA A 262 -1.72 -9.67 2.92
N GLY A 263 -2.18 -9.01 1.86
CA GLY A 263 -2.35 -7.55 1.84
C GLY A 263 -3.42 -7.08 2.81
N VAL A 264 -4.59 -7.74 2.81
CA VAL A 264 -5.72 -7.37 3.67
C VAL A 264 -5.51 -7.82 5.12
N GLY A 265 -4.87 -8.97 5.33
CA GLY A 265 -4.54 -9.49 6.66
C GLY A 265 -3.77 -8.49 7.51
N GLY A 266 -2.87 -7.73 6.89
CA GLY A 266 -2.16 -6.62 7.53
C GLY A 266 -3.05 -5.53 8.15
N SER A 267 -4.33 -5.47 7.79
CA SER A 267 -5.29 -4.53 8.40
C SER A 267 -5.93 -5.03 9.70
N MET A 268 -5.75 -6.30 10.06
CA MET A 268 -6.37 -6.88 11.26
C MET A 268 -5.74 -6.35 12.55
N LEU A 269 -4.44 -6.05 12.51
CA LEU A 269 -3.71 -5.38 13.59
C LEU A 269 -2.94 -4.19 13.00
N SER A 270 -2.75 -3.13 13.79
CA SER A 270 -2.09 -1.91 13.32
C SER A 270 -0.63 -2.13 12.88
N ILE A 271 0.01 -3.17 13.40
CA ILE A 271 1.42 -3.53 13.07
C ILE A 271 1.54 -4.43 11.84
N GLY A 272 0.45 -4.98 11.33
CA GLY A 272 0.46 -5.95 10.23
C GLY A 272 0.68 -5.34 8.84
N SER A 273 0.73 -4.01 8.72
CA SER A 273 1.05 -3.34 7.46
C SER A 273 1.80 -2.03 7.69
N ALA A 274 2.64 -1.66 6.73
CA ALA A 274 3.37 -0.40 6.74
C ALA A 274 2.43 0.81 6.91
N ALA A 275 1.26 0.78 6.24
CA ALA A 275 0.23 1.81 6.38
C ALA A 275 -0.27 1.96 7.83
N GLY A 276 -0.53 0.85 8.52
CA GLY A 276 -0.96 0.86 9.92
C GLY A 276 0.10 1.43 10.86
N VAL A 277 1.35 1.00 10.72
CA VAL A 277 2.49 1.48 11.52
C VAL A 277 2.72 2.98 11.31
N ALA A 278 2.69 3.43 10.06
CA ALA A 278 2.89 4.84 9.73
C ALA A 278 1.79 5.73 10.33
N LEU A 279 0.53 5.28 10.29
CA LEU A 279 -0.56 6.02 10.91
C LEU A 279 -0.44 6.08 12.43
N MET A 280 0.04 5.02 13.09
CA MET A 280 0.36 5.09 14.54
C MET A 280 1.41 6.15 14.83
N GLY A 281 2.41 6.29 13.97
CA GLY A 281 3.44 7.32 14.06
C GLY A 281 2.88 8.73 13.88
N GLN A 282 1.99 8.93 12.90
CA GLN A 282 1.42 10.23 12.56
C GLN A 282 0.33 10.67 13.54
N ALA A 283 -0.55 9.77 13.95
CA ALA A 283 -1.69 10.04 14.83
C ALA A 283 -1.37 9.71 16.30
N LYS A 284 -0.14 9.99 16.77
CA LYS A 284 0.33 9.71 18.13
C LYS A 284 -0.67 10.15 19.19
N GLY A 285 -1.02 9.23 20.09
CA GLY A 285 -1.97 9.45 21.20
C GLY A 285 -3.45 9.27 20.82
N ASN A 286 -3.80 9.22 19.53
CA ASN A 286 -5.17 9.01 19.05
C ASN A 286 -5.38 7.67 18.39
N TYR A 287 -4.35 7.13 17.73
CA TYR A 287 -4.35 5.82 17.10
C TYR A 287 -3.19 5.01 17.68
N THR A 288 -3.54 4.01 18.45
CA THR A 288 -2.59 3.08 19.10
C THR A 288 -3.06 1.64 18.83
N PHE A 289 -2.27 0.71 19.23
CA PHE A 289 -2.54 -0.72 19.21
C PHE A 289 -3.92 -1.05 19.76
#